data_38d4de422c71754aa6e7468cc20023a0
#
_entry.id   38d4de422c71754aa6e7468cc20023a0
#
_cell.length_a   1.000
_cell.length_b   1.000
_cell.length_c   1.000
_cell.angle_alpha   90.00
_cell.angle_beta   90.00
_cell.angle_gamma   90.00
#
_symmetry.space_group_name_H-M   'P 1'
#
loop_
_entity.id
_entity.type
_entity.pdbx_description
1 polymer ?
#
loop_
_entity_poly.entity_id
_entity_poly.type
_entity_poly.pdbx_seq_one_letter_code
_entity_poly.pdbx_strand_id
1 'polypeptide(L)'
;MLSAALLLFANTLLFSLRLSGGGSFPKPLSAAEEREYLRRYAQGDQAARDILIERNLRLVAHIIKKYYTQSADQEDLISIGTIGLIKGITSFDPEKGARLATYAARCIENEILMYFRSQKKLQGEVSLSDSIDTDKEGN
;
A
#
# COMPACT_ATOMS: atom_id res chain seq x y z
N MET A 1 -12.12 -7.32 -2.20
CA MET A 1 -11.26 -8.29 -1.51
C MET A 1 -9.89 -8.33 -2.13
N LEU A 2 -8.89 -8.16 -1.31
CA LEU A 2 -7.52 -8.35 -1.75
C LEU A 2 -7.25 -9.84 -1.86
N SER A 3 -6.76 -10.28 -3.01
CA SER A 3 -6.44 -11.69 -3.20
C SER A 3 -5.25 -12.08 -2.32
N ALA A 4 -5.24 -13.32 -1.85
CA ALA A 4 -4.10 -13.86 -1.10
C ALA A 4 -2.80 -13.76 -1.92
N ALA A 5 -2.90 -13.87 -3.24
CA ALA A 5 -1.75 -13.73 -4.13
C ALA A 5 -1.12 -12.34 -4.04
N LEU A 6 -1.94 -11.30 -3.95
CA LEU A 6 -1.46 -9.93 -3.82
C LEU A 6 -0.70 -9.72 -2.50
N LEU A 7 -1.25 -10.25 -1.42
CA LEU A 7 -0.61 -10.19 -0.10
C LEU A 7 0.71 -10.95 -0.08
N LEU A 8 0.73 -12.14 -0.66
CA LEU A 8 1.95 -12.94 -0.76
C LEU A 8 3.01 -12.23 -1.58
N PHE A 9 2.62 -11.62 -2.70
CA PHE A 9 3.54 -10.86 -3.52
C PHE A 9 4.15 -9.69 -2.75
N ALA A 10 3.33 -8.91 -2.07
CA ALA A 10 3.78 -7.78 -1.27
C ALA A 10 4.73 -8.23 -0.16
N ASN A 11 4.40 -9.30 0.55
CA ASN A 11 5.24 -9.83 1.61
C ASN A 11 6.56 -10.36 1.09
N THR A 12 6.53 -11.08 -0.03
CA THR A 12 7.75 -11.61 -0.66
C THR A 12 8.66 -10.48 -1.11
N LEU A 13 8.09 -9.43 -1.68
CA LEU A 13 8.83 -8.26 -2.13
C LEU A 13 9.50 -7.55 -0.95
N LEU A 14 8.77 -7.33 0.13
CA LEU A 14 9.30 -6.70 1.33
C LEU A 14 10.39 -7.55 1.98
N PHE A 15 10.20 -8.87 2.02
CA PHE A 15 11.18 -9.80 2.56
C PHE A 15 12.47 -9.79 1.73
N SER A 16 12.34 -9.81 0.41
CA SER A 16 13.47 -9.72 -0.52
C SER A 16 14.27 -8.44 -0.31
N LEU A 17 13.58 -7.31 -0.11
CA LEU A 17 14.22 -6.03 0.15
C LEU A 17 14.98 -6.01 1.48
N ARG A 18 14.45 -6.66 2.49
CA ARG A 18 15.13 -6.79 3.79
C ARG A 18 16.41 -7.61 3.68
N LEU A 19 16.40 -8.65 2.87
CA LEU A 19 17.57 -9.49 2.65
C LEU A 19 18.65 -8.83 1.80
N SER A 20 18.25 -7.92 0.92
CA SER A 20 19.17 -7.30 -0.05
C SER A 20 20.07 -6.21 0.52
N GLY A 21 20.04 -6.01 1.82
CA GLY A 21 21.06 -5.17 2.41
C GLY A 21 20.61 -3.86 2.98
N GLY A 22 19.86 -3.97 3.99
CA GLY A 22 19.98 -2.95 4.98
C GLY A 22 19.23 -1.66 4.71
N GLY A 23 17.97 -1.75 4.38
CA GLY A 23 17.07 -0.63 4.63
C GLY A 23 17.05 0.52 3.64
N SER A 24 17.79 0.48 2.55
CA SER A 24 17.63 1.50 1.51
C SER A 24 16.83 0.91 0.34
N PHE A 25 15.78 1.63 -0.04
CA PHE A 25 14.98 1.25 -1.19
C PHE A 25 15.73 1.58 -2.48
N PRO A 26 15.47 0.81 -3.57
CA PRO A 26 16.07 1.11 -4.86
C PRO A 26 15.74 2.53 -5.32
N LYS A 27 16.61 3.08 -6.14
CA LYS A 27 16.40 4.43 -6.68
C LYS A 27 15.16 4.49 -7.55
N PRO A 28 14.42 5.61 -7.53
CA PRO A 28 13.32 5.80 -8.45
C PRO A 28 13.76 5.74 -9.90
N LEU A 29 12.86 5.34 -10.78
CA LEU A 29 13.11 5.35 -12.21
C LEU A 29 13.13 6.78 -12.73
N SER A 30 13.95 7.03 -13.77
CA SER A 30 13.85 8.27 -14.53
C SER A 30 12.53 8.30 -15.30
N ALA A 31 12.14 9.49 -15.77
CA ALA A 31 10.92 9.64 -16.56
C ALA A 31 10.93 8.76 -17.82
N ALA A 32 12.08 8.66 -18.47
CA ALA A 32 12.23 7.84 -19.68
C ALA A 32 12.11 6.33 -19.35
N GLU A 33 12.76 5.89 -18.28
CA GLU A 33 12.67 4.51 -17.83
C GLU A 33 11.24 4.12 -17.42
N GLU A 34 10.58 5.02 -16.70
CA GLU A 34 9.20 4.81 -16.27
C GLU A 34 8.28 4.62 -17.46
N ARG A 35 8.40 5.48 -18.47
CA ARG A 35 7.60 5.36 -19.70
C ARG A 35 7.83 4.04 -20.41
N GLU A 36 9.09 3.59 -20.48
CA GLU A 36 9.42 2.32 -21.11
C GLU A 36 8.82 1.13 -20.36
N TYR A 37 8.92 1.11 -19.03
CA TYR A 37 8.32 0.05 -18.26
C TYR A 37 6.80 0.06 -18.29
N LEU A 38 6.18 1.23 -18.31
CA LEU A 38 4.73 1.35 -18.49
C LEU A 38 4.30 0.80 -19.85
N ARG A 39 5.06 1.10 -20.90
CA ARG A 39 4.80 0.57 -22.23
C ARG A 39 4.88 -0.96 -22.25
N ARG A 40 5.91 -1.52 -21.65
CA ARG A 40 6.09 -2.97 -21.57
C ARG A 40 4.96 -3.63 -20.76
N TYR A 41 4.59 -3.01 -19.66
CA TYR A 41 3.49 -3.52 -18.83
C TYR A 41 2.18 -3.52 -19.60
N ALA A 42 1.91 -2.49 -20.37
CA ALA A 42 0.70 -2.41 -21.20
C ALA A 42 0.65 -3.55 -22.24
N GLN A 43 1.80 -4.09 -22.61
CA GLN A 43 1.91 -5.23 -23.54
C GLN A 43 1.87 -6.58 -22.82
N GLY A 44 1.69 -6.60 -21.51
CA GLY A 44 1.60 -7.83 -20.72
C GLY A 44 2.88 -8.28 -20.05
N ASP A 45 3.92 -7.44 -20.02
CA ASP A 45 5.18 -7.76 -19.36
C ASP A 45 5.04 -7.62 -17.84
N GLN A 46 4.89 -8.73 -17.14
CA GLN A 46 4.73 -8.73 -15.68
C GLN A 46 6.03 -8.35 -14.96
N ALA A 47 7.18 -8.62 -15.56
CA ALA A 47 8.46 -8.20 -14.99
C ALA A 47 8.56 -6.69 -14.95
N ALA A 48 8.03 -6.00 -15.97
CA ALA A 48 7.98 -4.54 -15.97
C ALA A 48 7.10 -4.00 -14.85
N ARG A 49 5.96 -4.65 -14.57
CA ARG A 49 5.12 -4.30 -13.43
C ARG A 49 5.88 -4.40 -12.11
N ASP A 50 6.61 -5.49 -11.93
CA ASP A 50 7.36 -5.73 -10.70
C ASP A 50 8.43 -4.66 -10.49
N ILE A 51 9.09 -4.23 -11.56
CA ILE A 51 10.09 -3.16 -11.50
C ILE A 51 9.43 -1.83 -11.14
N LEU A 52 8.27 -1.53 -11.73
CA LEU A 52 7.53 -0.31 -11.40
C LEU A 52 7.15 -0.27 -9.92
N ILE A 53 6.72 -1.40 -9.37
CA ILE A 53 6.38 -1.52 -7.95
C ILE A 53 7.64 -1.31 -7.09
N GLU A 54 8.70 -2.07 -7.38
CA GLU A 54 9.94 -2.03 -6.61
C GLU A 54 10.54 -0.64 -6.57
N ARG A 55 10.60 0.03 -7.71
CA ARG A 55 11.21 1.35 -7.82
C ARG A 55 10.36 2.47 -7.24
N ASN A 56 9.12 2.19 -6.84
CA ASN A 56 8.23 3.13 -6.19
C ASN A 56 8.00 2.85 -4.70
N LEU A 57 8.70 1.86 -4.14
CA LEU A 57 8.57 1.53 -2.71
C LEU A 57 9.04 2.67 -1.80
N ARG A 58 9.99 3.49 -2.25
CA ARG A 58 10.42 4.67 -1.52
C ARG A 58 9.24 5.64 -1.30
N LEU A 59 8.34 5.72 -2.26
CA LEU A 59 7.14 6.54 -2.15
C LEU A 59 6.25 6.06 -1.01
N VAL A 60 6.07 4.75 -0.87
CA VAL A 60 5.31 4.15 0.24
C VAL A 60 5.94 4.58 1.57
N ALA A 61 7.25 4.39 1.71
CA ALA A 61 7.96 4.75 2.94
C ALA A 61 7.79 6.23 3.29
N HIS A 62 7.84 7.09 2.29
CA HIS A 62 7.67 8.53 2.48
C HIS A 62 6.25 8.87 2.96
N ILE A 63 5.24 8.28 2.35
CA ILE A 63 3.85 8.58 2.68
C ILE A 63 3.47 8.05 4.05
N ILE A 64 3.86 6.83 4.40
CA ILE A 64 3.47 6.23 5.68
C ILE A 64 4.04 6.97 6.88
N LYS A 65 5.13 7.74 6.71
CA LYS A 65 5.67 8.57 7.80
C LYS A 65 4.65 9.54 8.36
N LYS A 66 3.75 10.03 7.52
CA LYS A 66 2.67 10.93 7.96
C LYS A 66 1.68 10.25 8.88
N TYR A 67 1.62 8.93 8.82
CA TYR A 67 0.63 8.12 9.53
C TYR A 67 1.23 7.28 10.64
N TYR A 68 2.49 7.55 11.01
CA TYR A 68 3.13 6.93 12.17
C TYR A 68 2.48 7.49 13.42
N THR A 69 1.39 6.87 13.84
CA THR A 69 0.68 7.25 15.04
C THR A 69 0.86 6.18 16.09
N GLN A 70 0.49 6.50 17.31
CA GLN A 70 0.64 5.63 18.45
C GLN A 70 -0.18 4.32 18.34
N SER A 71 -1.18 4.31 17.47
CA SER A 71 -2.11 3.19 17.38
C SER A 71 -1.87 2.26 16.20
N ALA A 72 -0.93 2.58 15.32
CA ALA A 72 -0.69 1.79 14.12
C ALA A 72 0.70 1.18 14.14
N ASP A 73 0.79 -0.12 13.84
CA ASP A 73 2.05 -0.81 13.65
C ASP A 73 2.67 -0.36 12.33
N GLN A 74 3.95 -0.01 12.38
CA GLN A 74 4.72 0.41 11.22
C GLN A 74 4.73 -0.65 10.12
N GLU A 75 4.88 -1.92 10.49
CA GLU A 75 4.88 -3.03 9.53
C GLU A 75 3.53 -3.16 8.82
N ASP A 76 2.44 -2.98 9.55
CA ASP A 76 1.10 -2.99 8.97
C ASP A 76 0.92 -1.85 7.98
N LEU A 77 1.39 -0.65 8.32
CA LEU A 77 1.32 0.50 7.43
C LEU A 77 2.11 0.29 6.14
N ILE A 78 3.31 -0.30 6.24
CA ILE A 78 4.13 -0.62 5.07
C ILE A 78 3.38 -1.60 4.17
N SER A 79 2.81 -2.65 4.75
CA SER A 79 2.06 -3.66 3.98
C SER A 79 0.85 -3.04 3.28
N ILE A 80 0.07 -2.25 4.00
CA ILE A 80 -1.12 -1.59 3.47
C ILE A 80 -0.75 -0.57 2.40
N GLY A 81 0.28 0.23 2.64
CA GLY A 81 0.78 1.19 1.66
C GLY A 81 1.28 0.52 0.39
N THR A 82 1.97 -0.61 0.53
CA THR A 82 2.44 -1.40 -0.62
C THR A 82 1.27 -1.93 -1.43
N ILE A 83 0.21 -2.40 -0.78
CA ILE A 83 -1.02 -2.82 -1.46
C ILE A 83 -1.62 -1.66 -2.25
N GLY A 84 -1.67 -0.47 -1.65
CA GLY A 84 -2.14 0.73 -2.34
C GLY A 84 -1.29 1.06 -3.57
N LEU A 85 0.03 0.92 -3.46
CA LEU A 85 0.95 1.13 -4.59
C LEU A 85 0.67 0.13 -5.72
N ILE A 86 0.51 -1.14 -5.39
CA ILE A 86 0.22 -2.18 -6.39
C ILE A 86 -1.10 -1.88 -7.10
N LYS A 87 -2.14 -1.52 -6.35
CA LYS A 87 -3.43 -1.11 -6.93
C LYS A 87 -3.27 0.10 -7.85
N GLY A 88 -2.46 1.08 -7.43
CA GLY A 88 -2.21 2.27 -8.23
C GLY A 88 -1.53 1.96 -9.54
N ILE A 89 -0.50 1.14 -9.52
CA ILE A 89 0.25 0.78 -10.73
C ILE A 89 -0.61 -0.04 -11.67
N THR A 90 -1.40 -0.98 -11.14
CA THR A 90 -2.24 -1.84 -11.98
C THR A 90 -3.41 -1.11 -12.61
N SER A 91 -3.89 -0.02 -12.00
CA SER A 91 -5.01 0.76 -12.51
C SER A 91 -4.61 2.05 -13.22
N PHE A 92 -3.32 2.37 -13.25
CA PHE A 92 -2.85 3.62 -13.84
C PHE A 92 -3.04 3.65 -15.34
N ASP A 93 -3.56 4.78 -15.83
CA ASP A 93 -3.72 5.04 -17.26
C ASP A 93 -2.82 6.21 -17.66
N PRO A 94 -1.72 5.96 -18.40
CA PRO A 94 -0.78 7.02 -18.79
C PRO A 94 -1.44 8.10 -19.67
N GLU A 95 -2.54 7.77 -20.34
CA GLU A 95 -3.19 8.69 -21.27
C GLU A 95 -4.04 9.76 -20.59
N LYS A 96 -4.29 9.62 -19.27
CA LYS A 96 -5.08 10.59 -18.52
C LYS A 96 -4.30 11.80 -18.04
N GLY A 97 -3.02 11.91 -18.38
CA GLY A 97 -2.21 13.10 -18.13
C GLY A 97 -1.64 13.24 -16.73
N ALA A 98 -1.98 12.35 -15.79
CA ALA A 98 -1.41 12.37 -14.47
C ALA A 98 -0.07 11.64 -14.44
N ARG A 99 0.82 12.05 -13.54
CA ARG A 99 2.07 11.32 -13.31
C ARG A 99 1.81 10.09 -12.46
N LEU A 100 2.56 9.02 -12.71
CA LEU A 100 2.41 7.78 -11.96
C LEU A 100 2.59 8.01 -10.46
N ALA A 101 3.63 8.74 -10.05
CA ALA A 101 3.88 9.00 -8.64
C ALA A 101 2.72 9.70 -7.95
N THR A 102 2.10 10.67 -8.60
CA THR A 102 0.96 11.40 -8.05
C THR A 102 -0.25 10.49 -7.89
N TYR A 103 -0.55 9.70 -8.91
CA TYR A 103 -1.66 8.76 -8.87
C TYR A 103 -1.43 7.66 -7.83
N ALA A 104 -0.24 7.07 -7.83
CA ALA A 104 0.11 6.04 -6.87
C ALA A 104 0.06 6.55 -5.42
N ALA A 105 0.51 7.78 -5.19
CA ALA A 105 0.45 8.40 -3.86
C ALA A 105 -0.99 8.47 -3.35
N ARG A 106 -1.93 8.85 -4.20
CA ARG A 106 -3.36 8.87 -3.83
C ARG A 106 -3.88 7.47 -3.50
N CYS A 107 -3.49 6.48 -4.27
CA CYS A 107 -3.91 5.10 -4.02
C CYS A 107 -3.34 4.58 -2.70
N ILE A 108 -2.10 4.91 -2.39
CA ILE A 108 -1.45 4.54 -1.12
C ILE A 108 -2.20 5.20 0.04
N GLU A 109 -2.44 6.51 -0.05
CA GLU A 109 -3.15 7.23 1.01
C GLU A 109 -4.57 6.72 1.20
N ASN A 110 -5.29 6.45 0.12
CA ASN A 110 -6.65 5.91 0.20
C ASN A 110 -6.67 4.57 0.90
N GLU A 111 -5.73 3.69 0.62
CA GLU A 111 -5.64 2.38 1.25
C GLU A 111 -5.37 2.52 2.75
N ILE A 112 -4.48 3.41 3.14
CA ILE A 112 -4.17 3.68 4.54
C ILE A 112 -5.40 4.26 5.27
N LEU A 113 -6.07 5.21 4.66
CA LEU A 113 -7.26 5.82 5.26
C LEU A 113 -8.40 4.82 5.42
N MET A 114 -8.59 3.94 4.44
CA MET A 114 -9.57 2.85 4.54
C MET A 114 -9.23 1.89 5.68
N TYR A 115 -7.96 1.60 5.87
CA TYR A 115 -7.49 0.78 6.98
C TYR A 115 -7.84 1.42 8.32
N PHE A 116 -7.56 2.70 8.50
CA PHE A 116 -7.88 3.40 9.73
C PHE A 116 -9.39 3.46 9.99
N ARG A 117 -10.19 3.66 8.95
CA ARG A 117 -11.66 3.62 9.08
C ARG A 117 -12.15 2.27 9.54
N SER A 118 -11.60 1.19 8.98
CA SER A 118 -11.94 -0.17 9.37
C SER A 118 -11.57 -0.44 10.83
N GLN A 119 -10.40 0.00 11.27
CA GLN A 119 -9.97 -0.15 12.65
C GLN A 119 -10.89 0.61 13.61
N LYS A 120 -11.25 1.83 13.25
CA LYS A 120 -12.16 2.65 14.06
C LYS A 120 -13.54 2.02 14.15
N LYS A 121 -14.04 1.48 13.05
CA LYS A 121 -15.34 0.79 13.02
C LYS A 121 -15.32 -0.44 13.91
N LEU A 122 -14.28 -1.25 13.87
CA LEU A 122 -14.13 -2.42 14.72
C LEU A 122 -14.10 -2.04 16.19
N GLN A 123 -13.38 -0.99 16.55
CA GLN A 123 -13.35 -0.48 17.92
C GLN A 123 -14.72 -0.02 18.38
N GLY A 124 -15.49 0.64 17.50
CA GLY A 124 -16.85 1.06 17.78
C GLY A 124 -17.78 -0.11 18.01
N GLU A 125 -17.69 -1.15 17.19
CA GLU A 125 -18.48 -2.36 17.34
C GLU A 125 -18.17 -3.11 18.63
N VAL A 126 -16.90 -3.22 19.00
CA VAL A 126 -16.49 -3.84 20.27
C VAL A 126 -17.04 -3.03 21.45
N SER A 127 -16.94 -1.71 21.43
CA SER A 127 -17.46 -0.84 22.48
C SER A 127 -18.98 -0.99 22.65
N LEU A 128 -19.71 -1.07 21.55
CA LEU A 128 -21.16 -1.30 21.58
C LEU A 128 -21.50 -2.64 22.20
N SER A 129 -20.77 -3.68 21.82
CA SER A 129 -20.96 -5.02 22.36
C SER A 129 -20.71 -5.05 23.87
N ASP A 130 -19.64 -4.43 24.32
CA ASP A 130 -19.33 -4.32 25.75
C ASP A 130 -20.41 -3.55 26.53
N SER A 131 -20.92 -2.47 25.97
CA SER A 131 -22.01 -1.69 26.57
C SER A 131 -23.31 -2.49 26.68
N ILE A 132 -23.65 -3.26 25.66
CA ILE A 132 -24.84 -4.12 25.66
C ILE A 132 -24.71 -5.20 26.72
N ASP A 133 -23.55 -5.82 26.83
CA ASP A 133 -23.32 -6.86 27.84
C ASP A 133 -23.41 -6.30 29.26
N THR A 134 -22.93 -5.09 29.48
CA THR A 134 -23.03 -4.40 30.77
C THR A 134 -24.49 -4.13 31.12
N ASP A 135 -25.30 -3.68 30.17
CA ASP A 135 -26.73 -3.42 30.41
C ASP A 135 -27.51 -4.71 30.71
N LYS A 136 -27.14 -5.82 30.08
CA LYS A 136 -27.78 -7.12 30.32
C LYS A 136 -27.49 -7.68 31.72
N GLU A 137 -26.40 -7.27 32.34
CA GLU A 137 -26.02 -7.72 33.66
C GLU A 137 -26.61 -6.87 34.80
N GLY A 138 -27.58 -6.02 34.49
CA GLY A 138 -28.39 -5.37 35.49
C GLY A 138 -27.99 -3.97 35.92
N ASN A 139 -27.40 -3.27 35.03
CA ASN A 139 -27.12 -1.86 35.28
C ASN A 139 -27.91 -0.96 34.36
#